data_e475ca2f5a7208dc7c7e220a042f8a3f
#
_entry.id   e475ca2f5a7208dc7c7e220a042f8a3f
#
_cell.length_a   1.000
_cell.length_b   1.000
_cell.length_c   1.000
_cell.angle_alpha   90.00
_cell.angle_beta   90.00
_cell.angle_gamma   90.00
#
_symmetry.space_group_name_H-M   'P 1'
#
loop_
_entity.id
_entity.type
_entity.pdbx_description
1 polymer ?
#
loop_
_entity_poly.entity_id
_entity_poly.type
_entity_poly.pdbx_seq_one_letter_code
_entity_poly.pdbx_strand_id
1 'polypeptide(L)'
;MRGERIDLALKGLADPIRRHTVQRLVQGPATAGQLAALFSVSRPAVSRHLRVLRRTGLVTATSSGRNVWYQTRPAALAGLSEWLDAVARRAADAPTLAAQGGPDPPDHRRPR
;
A
#
# COMPACT_ATOMS: atom_id res chain seq x y z
N MET A 1 5.33 -12.06 -12.94
CA MET A 1 5.26 -10.61 -13.10
C MET A 1 4.25 -9.97 -12.18
N ARG A 2 3.03 -10.41 -12.26
CA ARG A 2 2.02 -9.83 -11.38
C ARG A 2 2.30 -10.06 -9.93
N GLY A 3 2.71 -11.28 -9.57
CA GLY A 3 3.01 -11.58 -8.19
C GLY A 3 4.09 -10.68 -7.64
N GLU A 4 5.10 -10.42 -8.45
CA GLU A 4 6.21 -9.58 -8.06
C GLU A 4 5.76 -8.14 -7.80
N ARG A 5 4.90 -7.61 -8.66
CA ARG A 5 4.38 -6.26 -8.48
C ARG A 5 3.49 -6.14 -7.26
N ILE A 6 2.71 -7.18 -7.00
CA ILE A 6 1.86 -7.21 -5.83
C ILE A 6 2.70 -7.25 -4.56
N ASP A 7 3.75 -8.07 -4.57
CA ASP A 7 4.66 -8.14 -3.43
C ASP A 7 5.26 -6.78 -3.12
N LEU A 8 5.70 -6.06 -4.16
CA LEU A 8 6.29 -4.74 -3.98
C LEU A 8 5.26 -3.75 -3.44
N ALA A 9 4.04 -3.77 -3.97
CA ALA A 9 3.00 -2.87 -3.50
C ALA A 9 2.68 -3.12 -2.04
N LEU A 10 2.55 -4.38 -1.64
CA LEU A 10 2.28 -4.72 -0.25
C LEU A 10 3.42 -4.29 0.66
N LYS A 11 4.66 -4.46 0.19
CA LYS A 11 5.82 -4.02 0.95
C LYS A 11 5.80 -2.51 1.16
N GLY A 12 5.48 -1.76 0.12
CA GLY A 12 5.38 -0.31 0.23
C GLY A 12 4.31 0.13 1.20
N LEU A 13 3.21 -0.61 1.26
CA LEU A 13 2.07 -0.26 2.11
C LEU A 13 2.14 -0.88 3.51
N ALA A 14 3.24 -1.53 3.85
CA ALA A 14 3.34 -2.21 5.14
C ALA A 14 3.53 -1.29 6.33
N ASP A 15 3.74 0.00 6.10
CA ASP A 15 3.97 0.98 7.15
C ASP A 15 2.81 1.99 7.20
N PRO A 16 2.31 2.37 8.39
CA PRO A 16 1.19 3.31 8.48
C PRO A 16 1.47 4.67 7.87
N ILE A 17 2.68 5.20 8.06
CA ILE A 17 3.01 6.50 7.50
C ILE A 17 3.01 6.43 5.97
N ARG A 18 3.53 5.34 5.41
CA ARG A 18 3.52 5.18 3.97
C ARG A 18 2.09 5.05 3.43
N ARG A 19 1.21 4.33 4.13
CA ARG A 19 -0.19 4.26 3.71
C ARG A 19 -0.85 5.63 3.74
N HIS A 20 -0.62 6.40 4.79
CA HIS A 20 -1.17 7.75 4.88
C HIS A 20 -0.60 8.67 3.81
N THR A 21 0.67 8.48 3.47
CA THR A 21 1.30 9.24 2.39
C THR A 21 0.61 8.97 1.06
N VAL A 22 0.36 7.69 0.76
CA VAL A 22 -0.35 7.35 -0.47
C VAL A 22 -1.74 7.95 -0.46
N GLN A 23 -2.46 7.87 0.65
CA GLN A 23 -3.79 8.47 0.76
C GLN A 23 -3.77 9.97 0.51
N ARG A 24 -2.76 10.64 1.03
CA ARG A 24 -2.63 12.08 0.77
C ARG A 24 -2.34 12.35 -0.71
N LEU A 25 -1.46 11.56 -1.30
CA LEU A 25 -1.05 11.77 -2.70
C LEU A 25 -2.16 11.45 -3.70
N VAL A 26 -3.14 10.65 -3.32
CA VAL A 26 -4.31 10.41 -4.15
C VAL A 26 -5.06 11.72 -4.41
N GLN A 27 -4.97 12.68 -3.50
CA GLN A 27 -5.63 13.97 -3.65
C GLN A 27 -4.87 14.91 -4.58
N GLY A 28 -3.63 14.60 -4.89
CA GLY A 28 -2.80 15.39 -5.78
C GLY A 28 -1.34 15.35 -5.36
N PRO A 29 -0.44 15.81 -6.23
CA PRO A 29 0.98 15.80 -5.93
C PRO A 29 1.33 16.62 -4.68
N ALA A 30 2.42 16.26 -4.04
CA ALA A 30 2.92 16.98 -2.88
C ALA A 30 4.44 16.89 -2.83
N THR A 31 5.07 17.87 -2.17
CA THR A 31 6.50 17.84 -1.92
C THR A 31 6.77 17.13 -0.60
N ALA A 32 8.03 16.73 -0.39
CA ALA A 32 8.42 16.10 0.86
C ALA A 32 8.18 17.04 2.06
N GLY A 33 8.40 18.35 1.87
CA GLY A 33 8.14 19.31 2.93
C GLY A 33 6.67 19.39 3.30
N GLN A 34 5.79 19.37 2.32
CA GLN A 34 4.36 19.39 2.59
C GLN A 34 3.92 18.14 3.34
N LEU A 35 4.47 17.00 2.97
CA LEU A 35 4.13 15.75 3.64
C LEU A 35 4.66 15.72 5.08
N ALA A 36 5.88 16.22 5.28
CA ALA A 36 6.45 16.27 6.62
C ALA A 36 5.61 17.14 7.55
N ALA A 37 5.18 18.31 7.04
CA ALA A 37 4.35 19.19 7.83
C ALA A 37 3.00 18.54 8.17
N LEU A 38 2.42 17.85 7.20
CA LEU A 38 1.11 17.23 7.39
C LEU A 38 1.14 16.13 8.45
N PHE A 39 2.19 15.32 8.45
CA PHE A 39 2.26 14.16 9.34
C PHE A 39 3.06 14.43 10.61
N SER A 40 3.58 15.64 10.79
CA SER A 40 4.37 15.99 11.97
C SER A 40 5.56 15.06 12.18
N VAL A 41 6.21 14.68 11.07
CA VAL A 41 7.41 13.86 11.10
C VAL A 41 8.55 14.64 10.46
N SER A 42 9.78 14.21 10.71
CA SER A 42 10.94 14.92 10.18
C SER A 42 11.06 14.73 8.67
N ARG A 43 11.69 15.71 8.00
CA ARG A 43 11.97 15.60 6.56
C ARG A 43 12.78 14.35 6.23
N PRO A 44 13.82 14.01 6.99
CA PRO A 44 14.56 12.78 6.70
C PRO A 44 13.69 11.51 6.79
N ALA A 45 12.77 11.48 7.75
CA ALA A 45 11.87 10.32 7.87
C ALA A 45 10.96 10.22 6.67
N VAL A 46 10.37 11.34 6.23
CA VAL A 46 9.53 11.38 5.03
C VAL A 46 10.35 10.95 3.82
N SER A 47 11.57 11.43 3.69
CA SER A 47 12.41 11.07 2.56
C SER A 47 12.67 9.57 2.50
N ARG A 48 12.87 8.93 3.65
CA ARG A 48 13.06 7.48 3.70
C ARG A 48 11.79 6.75 3.24
N HIS A 49 10.64 7.19 3.72
CA HIS A 49 9.37 6.59 3.32
C HIS A 49 9.10 6.78 1.83
N LEU A 50 9.38 7.96 1.30
CA LEU A 50 9.19 8.22 -0.12
C LEU A 50 10.12 7.37 -0.97
N ARG A 51 11.35 7.14 -0.49
CA ARG A 51 12.27 6.27 -1.21
C ARG A 51 11.72 4.85 -1.32
N VAL A 52 11.17 4.32 -0.24
CA VAL A 52 10.54 3.00 -0.27
C VAL A 52 9.36 2.98 -1.23
N LEU A 53 8.50 3.99 -1.17
CA LEU A 53 7.33 4.07 -2.05
C LEU A 53 7.74 4.15 -3.52
N ARG A 54 8.82 4.83 -3.82
CA ARG A 54 9.33 4.88 -5.20
C ARG A 54 9.91 3.55 -5.64
N ARG A 55 10.69 2.91 -4.78
CA ARG A 55 11.30 1.60 -5.10
C ARG A 55 10.26 0.53 -5.31
N THR A 56 9.17 0.60 -4.58
CA THR A 56 8.10 -0.38 -4.69
C THR A 56 7.10 -0.05 -5.80
N GLY A 57 7.31 1.06 -6.51
CA GLY A 57 6.51 1.39 -7.67
C GLY A 57 5.17 2.05 -7.37
N LEU A 58 4.92 2.44 -6.12
CA LEU A 58 3.65 3.06 -5.75
C LEU A 58 3.62 4.56 -6.02
N VAL A 59 4.79 5.18 -6.08
CA VAL A 59 4.92 6.63 -6.19
C VAL A 59 6.00 6.96 -7.20
N THR A 60 5.80 8.05 -7.93
CA THR A 60 6.82 8.62 -8.81
C THR A 60 7.19 10.01 -8.31
N ALA A 61 8.34 10.50 -8.76
CA ALA A 61 8.81 11.83 -8.43
C ALA A 61 9.12 12.58 -9.71
N THR A 62 8.73 13.84 -9.75
CA THR A 62 8.96 14.70 -10.90
C THR A 62 9.50 16.04 -10.41
N SER A 63 10.58 16.48 -11.00
CA SER A 63 11.13 17.80 -10.70
C SER A 63 10.37 18.86 -11.47
N SER A 64 10.00 19.94 -10.82
CA SER A 64 9.37 21.06 -11.45
C SER A 64 9.85 22.32 -10.73
N GLY A 65 10.57 23.17 -11.45
CA GLY A 65 11.22 24.31 -10.85
C GLY A 65 12.23 23.85 -9.82
N ARG A 66 12.14 24.37 -8.59
CA ARG A 66 13.04 24.02 -7.50
C ARG A 66 12.53 22.89 -6.65
N ASN A 67 11.35 22.38 -6.99
CA ASN A 67 10.69 21.39 -6.15
C ASN A 67 10.69 20.03 -6.81
N VAL A 68 10.66 19.00 -5.97
CA VAL A 68 10.38 17.64 -6.40
C VAL A 68 8.98 17.31 -5.92
N TRP A 69 8.14 16.92 -6.85
CA TRP A 69 6.74 16.59 -6.59
C TRP A 69 6.56 15.09 -6.66
N TYR A 70 5.84 14.56 -5.70
CA TYR A 70 5.56 13.13 -5.60
C TYR A 70 4.09 12.90 -5.92
N GLN A 71 3.81 11.81 -6.62
CA GLN A 71 2.43 11.46 -6.94
C GLN A 71 2.30 9.95 -7.03
N THR A 72 1.08 9.47 -6.86
CA THR A 72 0.84 8.03 -6.92
C THR A 72 0.96 7.53 -8.35
N ARG A 73 1.18 6.23 -8.47
CA ARG A 73 1.07 5.52 -9.74
C ARG A 73 -0.22 4.73 -9.74
N PRO A 74 -1.26 5.23 -10.40
CA PRO A 74 -2.56 4.56 -10.36
C PRO A 74 -2.53 3.11 -10.80
N ALA A 75 -1.69 2.77 -11.78
CA ALA A 75 -1.61 1.40 -12.27
C ALA A 75 -1.17 0.41 -11.18
N ALA A 76 -0.27 0.86 -10.29
CA ALA A 76 0.18 0.00 -9.19
C ALA A 76 -0.94 -0.27 -8.20
N LEU A 77 -1.73 0.76 -7.89
CA LEU A 77 -2.86 0.62 -6.99
C LEU A 77 -3.97 -0.23 -7.63
N ALA A 78 -4.20 -0.04 -8.92
CA ALA A 78 -5.20 -0.82 -9.63
C ALA A 78 -4.83 -2.31 -9.65
N GLY A 79 -3.58 -2.63 -9.87
CA GLY A 79 -3.13 -4.01 -9.86
C GLY A 79 -3.34 -4.69 -8.52
N LEU A 80 -3.02 -3.96 -7.44
CA LEU A 80 -3.24 -4.49 -6.10
C LEU A 80 -4.73 -4.68 -5.82
N SER A 81 -5.54 -3.71 -6.23
CA SER A 81 -6.98 -3.78 -6.06
C SER A 81 -7.57 -5.00 -6.78
N GLU A 82 -7.14 -5.24 -8.01
CA GLU A 82 -7.61 -6.39 -8.78
C GLU A 82 -7.28 -7.70 -8.07
N TRP A 83 -6.08 -7.80 -7.55
CA TRP A 83 -5.67 -9.01 -6.85
C TRP A 83 -6.51 -9.22 -5.58
N LEU A 84 -6.69 -8.15 -4.80
CA LEU A 84 -7.49 -8.23 -3.59
C LEU A 84 -8.93 -8.60 -3.88
N ASP A 85 -9.51 -7.99 -4.91
CA ASP A 85 -10.89 -8.29 -5.30
C ASP A 85 -11.05 -9.75 -5.69
N ALA A 86 -10.11 -10.26 -6.45
CA ALA A 86 -10.18 -11.66 -6.88
C ALA A 86 -10.09 -12.62 -5.70
N VAL A 87 -9.18 -12.35 -4.77
CA VAL A 87 -9.03 -13.18 -3.58
C VAL A 87 -10.27 -13.09 -2.70
N ALA A 88 -10.79 -11.88 -2.53
CA ALA A 88 -11.98 -11.67 -1.69
C ALA A 88 -13.20 -12.40 -2.25
N ARG A 89 -13.38 -12.37 -3.57
CA ARG A 89 -14.49 -13.08 -4.19
C ARG A 89 -14.37 -14.58 -4.00
N ARG A 90 -13.17 -15.11 -4.17
CA ARG A 90 -12.97 -16.54 -3.99
C ARG A 90 -13.15 -16.95 -2.53
N ALA A 91 -12.74 -16.11 -1.62
CA ALA A 91 -12.94 -16.39 -0.21
C ALA A 91 -14.42 -16.41 0.16
N ALA A 92 -15.19 -15.50 -0.43
CA ALA A 92 -16.63 -15.44 -0.17
C ALA A 92 -17.35 -16.69 -0.70
N ASP A 93 -16.85 -17.28 -1.78
CA ASP A 93 -17.46 -18.45 -2.39
C ASP A 93 -16.93 -19.76 -1.80
N ALA A 94 -15.90 -19.70 -0.96
CA ALA A 94 -15.30 -20.91 -0.42
C ALA A 94 -16.24 -21.58 0.59
N PRO A 95 -16.28 -22.92 0.62
CA PRO A 95 -17.08 -23.60 1.63
C PRO A 95 -16.49 -23.34 3.02
N THR A 96 -17.35 -23.24 4.01
CA THR A 96 -16.93 -23.08 5.39
C THR A 96 -16.99 -24.42 6.10
N LEU A 97 -16.25 -24.54 7.19
CA LEU A 97 -16.29 -25.75 7.98
C LEU A 97 -17.67 -25.98 8.59
N ALA A 98 -18.32 -24.91 9.00
CA ALA A 98 -19.65 -25.02 9.57
C ALA A 98 -20.63 -25.57 8.55
N ALA A 99 -20.59 -25.08 7.31
CA ALA A 99 -21.48 -25.55 6.25
C ALA A 99 -21.21 -27.01 5.88
N GLN A 100 -19.98 -27.46 6.05
CA GLN A 100 -19.59 -28.83 5.74
C GLN A 100 -19.75 -29.77 6.91
N GLY A 101 -20.11 -29.27 8.09
CA GLY A 101 -20.23 -30.09 9.27
C GLY A 101 -18.91 -30.59 9.80
N GLY A 102 -17.83 -29.94 9.47
CA GLY A 102 -16.53 -30.35 9.91
C GLY A 102 -16.20 -29.89 11.32
N PRO A 103 -15.02 -30.27 11.81
CA PRO A 103 -14.61 -29.86 13.14
C PRO A 103 -14.32 -28.38 13.20
N ASP A 104 -14.17 -27.86 14.43
CA ASP A 104 -13.84 -26.46 14.62
C ASP A 104 -12.55 -26.14 13.89
N PRO A 105 -12.46 -24.95 13.31
CA PRO A 105 -11.23 -24.56 12.64
C PRO A 105 -10.10 -24.33 13.65
N PRO A 106 -8.84 -24.46 13.20
CA PRO A 106 -7.72 -24.12 14.06
C PRO A 106 -7.80 -22.66 14.46
N ASP A 107 -7.20 -22.35 15.60
CA ASP A 107 -7.20 -20.99 16.10
C ASP A 107 -6.17 -20.17 15.34
N HIS A 108 -6.66 -19.45 14.34
CA HIS A 108 -5.81 -18.62 13.50
C HIS A 108 -5.38 -17.31 14.18
N ARG A 109 -5.98 -17.00 15.31
CA ARG A 109 -5.63 -15.79 16.02
C ARG A 109 -4.57 -16.03 17.06
N ARG A 110 -4.10 -17.25 17.16
CA ARG A 110 -3.06 -17.57 18.11
C ARG A 110 -1.84 -16.69 17.84
N PRO A 111 -1.23 -16.13 18.87
CA PRO A 111 -0.07 -15.28 18.65
C PRO A 111 1.07 -16.05 18.01
N ARG A 112 1.88 -15.32 17.29
CA ARG A 112 3.03 -15.89 16.60
C ARG A 112 4.29 -15.39 17.23
#